data_0b61ffb35a21bf45ac415041e6813e67
#
_entry.id   0b61ffb35a21bf45ac415041e6813e67
#
_cell.length_a   1.000
_cell.length_b   1.000
_cell.length_c   1.000
_cell.angle_alpha   90.00
_cell.angle_beta   90.00
_cell.angle_gamma   90.00
#
_symmetry.space_group_name_H-M   'P 1'
#
loop_
_entity.id
_entity.type
_entity.pdbx_description
1 polymer ?
#
loop_
_entity_poly.entity_id
_entity_poly.type
_entity_poly.pdbx_seq_one_letter_code
_entity_poly.pdbx_strand_id
1 'polypeptide(L)'
;MNLNILFIITGDPRTSPRPAEAVRIAAGIEASRRVVVRIYFRGAAVLALSEYPDDLVDDENYARYLPIIGESGRPIYVESGSPYLDEIGETAFAHQKITDQELATLSAENNYVARF
;
A
#
# COMPACT_ATOMS: atom_id res chain seq x y z
N MET A 1 -21.34 -12.10 2.16
CA MET A 1 -20.93 -10.79 1.62
C MET A 1 -19.64 -10.36 2.28
N ASN A 2 -18.62 -10.07 1.50
CA ASN A 2 -17.34 -9.63 2.03
C ASN A 2 -17.29 -8.11 2.09
N LEU A 3 -16.82 -7.58 3.21
CA LEU A 3 -16.47 -6.18 3.28
C LEU A 3 -15.17 -5.94 2.52
N ASN A 4 -15.11 -4.81 1.82
CA ASN A 4 -13.93 -4.39 1.05
C ASN A 4 -13.44 -3.05 1.58
N ILE A 5 -12.18 -2.97 1.91
CA ILE A 5 -11.54 -1.74 2.39
C ILE A 5 -10.37 -1.40 1.48
N LEU A 6 -10.32 -0.14 1.05
CA LEU A 6 -9.18 0.41 0.32
C LEU A 6 -8.40 1.36 1.24
N PHE A 7 -7.11 1.10 1.40
CA PHE A 7 -6.19 2.01 2.10
C PHE A 7 -5.50 2.89 1.06
N ILE A 8 -5.71 4.20 1.15
CA ILE A 8 -5.01 5.20 0.33
C ILE A 8 -3.92 5.82 1.19
N ILE A 9 -2.67 5.59 0.84
CA ILE A 9 -1.50 6.00 1.61
C ILE A 9 -0.75 7.07 0.83
N THR A 10 -0.67 8.27 1.40
CA THR A 10 -0.07 9.44 0.76
C THR A 10 1.11 10.01 1.52
N GLY A 11 1.33 9.61 2.77
CA GLY A 11 2.41 10.12 3.59
C GLY A 11 3.78 9.76 3.02
N ASP A 12 4.77 10.62 3.30
CA ASP A 12 6.16 10.37 2.91
C ASP A 12 6.79 9.43 3.94
N PRO A 13 7.15 8.19 3.55
CA PRO A 13 7.69 7.21 4.50
C PRO A 13 9.08 7.57 5.03
N ARG A 14 9.76 8.52 4.39
CA ARG A 14 11.07 8.98 4.86
C ARG A 14 10.97 9.86 6.09
N THR A 15 9.83 10.51 6.31
CA THR A 15 9.64 11.53 7.35
C THR A 15 8.45 11.26 8.26
N SER A 16 7.55 10.35 7.89
CA SER A 16 6.31 10.09 8.61
C SER A 16 6.16 8.60 8.94
N PRO A 17 5.70 8.26 10.16
CA PRO A 17 5.38 6.88 10.52
C PRO A 17 4.01 6.42 9.98
N ARG A 18 3.18 7.31 9.43
CA ARG A 18 1.82 6.97 9.02
C ARG A 18 1.76 5.88 7.94
N PRO A 19 2.60 5.89 6.89
CA PRO A 19 2.57 4.80 5.92
C PRO A 19 2.88 3.43 6.54
N ALA A 20 3.88 3.37 7.41
CA ALA A 20 4.23 2.12 8.10
C ALA A 20 3.09 1.64 9.01
N GLU A 21 2.43 2.56 9.70
CA GLU A 21 1.27 2.26 10.55
C GLU A 21 0.10 1.75 9.70
N ALA A 22 -0.16 2.37 8.56
CA ALA A 22 -1.21 1.94 7.64
C ALA A 22 -0.99 0.51 7.16
N VAL A 23 0.25 0.17 6.81
CA VAL A 23 0.62 -1.19 6.37
C VAL A 23 0.37 -2.19 7.49
N ARG A 24 0.75 -1.86 8.72
CA ARG A 24 0.52 -2.71 9.88
C ARG A 24 -0.97 -2.98 10.10
N ILE A 25 -1.78 -1.92 10.06
CA ILE A 25 -3.23 -2.04 10.24
C ILE A 25 -3.85 -2.87 9.12
N ALA A 26 -3.48 -2.59 7.87
CA ALA A 26 -4.00 -3.31 6.71
C ALA A 26 -3.67 -4.79 6.79
N ALA A 27 -2.44 -5.15 7.18
CA ALA A 27 -2.02 -6.53 7.32
C ALA A 27 -2.79 -7.26 8.43
N GLY A 28 -3.06 -6.57 9.55
CA GLY A 28 -3.85 -7.13 10.64
C GLY A 28 -5.28 -7.47 10.21
N ILE A 29 -5.89 -6.58 9.43
CA ILE A 29 -7.24 -6.81 8.91
C ILE A 29 -7.24 -7.94 7.88
N GLU A 30 -6.25 -7.96 6.97
CA GLU A 30 -6.10 -9.03 5.97
C GLU A 30 -5.95 -10.40 6.64
N ALA A 31 -5.20 -10.48 7.72
CA ALA A 31 -4.97 -11.73 8.45
C ALA A 31 -6.26 -12.33 9.02
N SER A 32 -7.28 -11.51 9.24
CA SER A 32 -8.59 -12.00 9.72
C SER A 32 -9.34 -12.81 8.67
N ARG A 33 -9.02 -12.61 7.39
CA ARG A 33 -9.65 -13.23 6.23
C ARG A 33 -11.16 -12.96 6.09
N ARG A 34 -11.67 -11.98 6.82
CA ARG A 34 -13.10 -11.59 6.80
C ARG A 34 -13.33 -10.36 5.94
N VAL A 35 -12.27 -9.64 5.62
CA VAL A 35 -12.32 -8.37 4.90
C VAL A 35 -11.34 -8.44 3.75
N VAL A 36 -11.79 -8.01 2.56
CA VAL A 36 -10.89 -7.88 1.41
C VAL A 36 -10.18 -6.54 1.53
N VAL A 37 -8.87 -6.58 1.69
CA VAL A 37 -8.04 -5.39 1.86
C VAL A 37 -7.30 -5.10 0.56
N ARG A 38 -7.39 -3.85 0.11
CA ARG A 38 -6.62 -3.32 -1.01
C ARG A 38 -5.84 -2.12 -0.54
N ILE A 39 -4.65 -1.94 -1.09
CA ILE A 39 -3.76 -0.88 -0.68
C ILE A 39 -3.26 -0.12 -1.91
N TYR A 40 -3.18 1.21 -1.79
CA TYR A 40 -2.71 2.10 -2.86
C TYR A 40 -1.74 3.11 -2.29
N PHE A 41 -0.56 3.20 -2.90
CA PHE A 41 0.46 4.17 -2.53
C PHE A 41 0.53 5.29 -3.56
N ARG A 42 0.53 6.54 -3.07
CA ARG A 42 0.56 7.74 -3.90
C ARG A 42 1.80 8.58 -3.61
N GLY A 43 2.39 9.18 -4.64
CA GLY A 43 3.52 10.08 -4.51
C GLY A 43 4.72 9.39 -3.85
N ALA A 44 5.30 10.04 -2.85
CA ALA A 44 6.44 9.49 -2.13
C ALA A 44 6.11 8.22 -1.35
N ALA A 45 4.81 7.95 -1.07
CA ALA A 45 4.42 6.74 -0.36
C ALA A 45 4.83 5.46 -1.10
N VAL A 46 5.03 5.51 -2.43
CA VAL A 46 5.48 4.35 -3.20
C VAL A 46 6.85 3.85 -2.75
N LEU A 47 7.64 4.69 -2.09
CA LEU A 47 8.94 4.30 -1.53
C LEU A 47 8.84 3.19 -0.47
N ALA A 48 7.63 2.96 0.08
CA ALA A 48 7.39 1.84 0.97
C ALA A 48 7.67 0.50 0.30
N LEU A 49 7.61 0.43 -1.02
CA LEU A 49 7.89 -0.77 -1.80
C LEU A 49 9.36 -0.89 -2.21
N SER A 50 10.23 0.01 -1.75
CA SER A 50 11.65 0.01 -2.10
C SER A 50 12.30 -1.35 -1.81
N GLU A 51 13.23 -1.73 -2.67
CA GLU A 51 14.07 -2.91 -2.49
C GLU A 51 14.87 -2.80 -1.18
N TYR A 52 15.29 -1.59 -0.83
CA TYR A 52 16.05 -1.31 0.40
C TYR A 52 15.33 -0.23 1.23
N PRO A 53 14.39 -0.62 2.10
CA PRO A 53 13.59 0.35 2.87
C PRO A 53 14.25 0.86 4.14
N ASP A 54 15.56 0.64 4.33
CA ASP A 54 16.25 0.84 5.61
C ASP A 54 16.22 2.29 6.13
N ASP A 55 16.08 3.26 5.22
CA ASP A 55 16.04 4.69 5.57
C ASP A 55 14.63 5.21 5.87
N LEU A 56 13.64 4.34 5.84
CA LEU A 56 12.25 4.74 6.07
C LEU A 56 11.92 4.69 7.56
N VAL A 57 11.04 5.60 7.98
CA VAL A 57 10.55 5.61 9.38
C VAL A 57 9.79 4.32 9.64
N ASP A 58 10.11 3.64 10.75
CA ASP A 58 9.52 2.36 11.13
C ASP A 58 9.64 1.30 10.03
N ASP A 59 10.80 1.25 9.40
CA ASP A 59 11.09 0.35 8.28
C ASP A 59 10.79 -1.12 8.56
N GLU A 60 10.90 -1.55 9.80
CA GLU A 60 10.58 -2.92 10.22
C GLU A 60 9.14 -3.31 9.88
N ASN A 61 8.21 -2.35 9.89
CA ASN A 61 6.82 -2.62 9.57
C ASN A 61 6.66 -3.05 8.10
N TYR A 62 7.42 -2.46 7.20
CA TYR A 62 7.36 -2.85 5.80
C TYR A 62 7.86 -4.28 5.59
N ALA A 63 8.98 -4.62 6.20
CA ALA A 63 9.53 -5.96 6.11
C ALA A 63 8.62 -7.02 6.72
N ARG A 64 7.93 -6.68 7.80
CA ARG A 64 7.08 -7.61 8.55
C ARG A 64 5.70 -7.78 7.92
N TYR A 65 5.07 -6.70 7.47
CA TYR A 65 3.65 -6.68 7.14
C TYR A 65 3.32 -6.64 5.66
N LEU A 66 4.18 -6.08 4.80
CA LEU A 66 3.93 -6.10 3.35
C LEU A 66 3.82 -7.52 2.79
N PRO A 67 4.63 -8.50 3.24
CA PRO A 67 4.47 -9.87 2.77
C PRO A 67 3.09 -10.46 3.05
N ILE A 68 2.46 -10.10 4.17
CA ILE A 68 1.12 -10.58 4.50
C ILE A 68 0.10 -10.08 3.47
N ILE A 69 0.22 -8.81 3.07
CA ILE A 69 -0.64 -8.22 2.05
C ILE A 69 -0.35 -8.86 0.69
N GLY A 70 0.92 -9.08 0.36
CA GLY A 70 1.33 -9.71 -0.89
C GLY A 70 0.82 -11.15 -1.03
N GLU A 71 0.76 -11.88 0.05
CA GLU A 71 0.27 -13.27 0.07
C GLU A 71 -1.22 -13.38 -0.24
N SER A 72 -1.97 -12.29 -0.17
CA SER A 72 -3.39 -12.29 -0.51
C SER A 72 -3.67 -12.63 -1.97
N GLY A 73 -2.66 -12.48 -2.84
CA GLY A 73 -2.80 -12.64 -4.28
C GLY A 73 -3.33 -11.42 -4.99
N ARG A 74 -3.78 -10.40 -4.27
CA ARG A 74 -4.20 -9.13 -4.85
C ARG A 74 -2.99 -8.22 -5.07
N PRO A 75 -2.95 -7.45 -6.18
CA PRO A 75 -1.83 -6.55 -6.40
C PRO A 75 -1.85 -5.38 -5.43
N ILE A 76 -0.68 -4.85 -5.14
CA ILE A 76 -0.54 -3.57 -4.47
C ILE A 76 -0.64 -2.51 -5.57
N TYR A 77 -1.49 -1.51 -5.38
CA TYR A 77 -1.68 -0.45 -6.37
C TYR A 77 -0.74 0.72 -6.08
N VAL A 78 -0.25 1.34 -7.13
CA VAL A 78 0.61 2.53 -7.05
C VAL A 78 0.16 3.58 -8.06
N GLU A 79 0.40 4.84 -7.74
CA GLU A 79 0.10 5.96 -8.66
C GLU A 79 0.98 5.88 -9.90
N SER A 80 0.36 5.81 -11.08
CA SER A 80 1.09 5.66 -12.34
C SER A 80 2.01 6.83 -12.67
N GLY A 81 1.69 8.03 -12.17
CA GLY A 81 2.48 9.24 -12.38
C GLY A 81 3.46 9.57 -11.27
N SER A 82 3.64 8.70 -10.30
CA SER A 82 4.55 9.02 -9.18
C SER A 82 5.99 9.15 -9.67
N PRO A 83 6.67 10.27 -9.36
CA PRO A 83 8.08 10.44 -9.73
C PRO A 83 9.03 9.51 -8.97
N TYR A 84 8.54 8.84 -7.93
CA TYR A 84 9.35 7.96 -7.09
C TYR A 84 9.35 6.50 -7.55
N LEU A 85 8.57 6.16 -8.59
CA LEU A 85 8.52 4.78 -9.08
C LEU A 85 9.87 4.26 -9.55
N ASP A 86 10.70 5.12 -10.13
CA ASP A 86 12.03 4.74 -10.62
C ASP A 86 13.02 4.48 -9.48
N GLU A 87 12.69 4.92 -8.27
CA GLU A 87 13.58 4.81 -7.11
C GLU A 87 13.37 3.51 -6.32
N ILE A 88 12.28 2.78 -6.57
CA ILE A 88 11.98 1.60 -5.75
C ILE A 88 12.81 0.37 -6.10
N GLY A 89 13.50 0.39 -7.24
CA GLY A 89 14.35 -0.73 -7.65
C GLY A 89 13.56 -1.98 -8.01
N GLU A 90 14.19 -3.14 -7.84
CA GLU A 90 13.56 -4.44 -8.05
C GLU A 90 12.84 -4.87 -6.78
N THR A 91 11.63 -4.35 -6.58
CA THR A 91 10.84 -4.72 -5.42
C THR A 91 10.35 -6.17 -5.51
N ALA A 92 10.31 -6.85 -4.35
CA ALA A 92 9.79 -8.21 -4.25
C ALA A 92 8.25 -8.27 -4.34
N PHE A 93 7.58 -7.11 -4.30
CA PHE A 93 6.12 -7.07 -4.23
C PHE A 93 5.51 -6.80 -5.61
N ALA A 94 4.61 -7.68 -6.03
CA ALA A 94 3.82 -7.45 -7.24
C ALA A 94 2.97 -6.19 -7.06
N HIS A 95 3.07 -5.27 -8.01
CA HIS A 95 2.34 -4.01 -7.95
C HIS A 95 1.79 -3.64 -9.32
N GLN A 96 0.73 -2.85 -9.31
CA GLN A 96 0.04 -2.40 -10.51
C GLN A 96 -0.10 -0.89 -10.49
N LYS A 97 0.37 -0.24 -11.55
CA LYS A 97 0.21 1.20 -11.72
C LYS A 97 -1.21 1.51 -12.16
N ILE A 98 -1.85 2.44 -11.47
CA ILE A 98 -3.20 2.88 -11.84
C ILE A 98 -3.26 4.40 -11.96
N THR A 99 -4.13 4.86 -12.84
CA THR A 99 -4.41 6.29 -13.04
C THR A 99 -5.37 6.81 -11.98
N ASP A 100 -5.52 8.13 -11.89
CA ASP A 100 -6.51 8.72 -10.98
C ASP A 100 -7.94 8.29 -11.30
N GLN A 101 -8.25 8.11 -12.58
CA GLN A 101 -9.58 7.62 -12.99
C GLN A 101 -9.78 6.18 -12.52
N GLU A 102 -8.78 5.35 -12.67
CA GLU A 102 -8.83 3.96 -12.18
C GLU A 102 -8.93 3.91 -10.65
N LEU A 103 -8.25 4.83 -9.95
CA LEU A 103 -8.36 4.95 -8.50
C LEU A 103 -9.78 5.32 -8.08
N ALA A 104 -10.42 6.24 -8.81
CA ALA A 104 -11.80 6.63 -8.53
C ALA A 104 -12.75 5.43 -8.68
N THR A 105 -12.58 4.63 -9.73
CA THR A 105 -13.35 3.40 -9.95
C THR A 105 -13.10 2.41 -8.81
N LEU A 106 -11.84 2.19 -8.46
CA LEU A 106 -11.46 1.28 -7.37
C LEU A 106 -12.06 1.74 -6.04
N SER A 107 -12.03 3.04 -5.76
CA SER A 107 -12.61 3.61 -4.54
C SER A 107 -14.11 3.34 -4.45
N ALA A 108 -14.82 3.47 -5.58
CA ALA A 108 -16.26 3.24 -5.64
C ALA A 108 -16.63 1.76 -5.43
N GLU A 109 -15.73 0.84 -5.72
CA GLU A 109 -15.94 -0.61 -5.56
C GLU A 109 -15.76 -1.07 -4.11
N ASN A 110 -15.20 -0.23 -3.24
CA ASN A 110 -14.93 -0.59 -1.86
C ASN A 110 -15.98 -0.01 -0.92
N ASN A 111 -16.31 -0.76 0.14
CA ASN A 111 -17.26 -0.32 1.15
C ASN A 111 -16.70 0.83 1.99
N TYR A 112 -15.40 0.80 2.24
CA TYR A 112 -14.71 1.80 3.05
C TYR A 112 -13.40 2.20 2.39
N VAL A 113 -13.04 3.47 2.53
CA VAL A 113 -11.76 4.02 2.10
C VAL A 113 -11.11 4.68 3.31
N ALA A 114 -9.96 4.17 3.71
CA ALA A 114 -9.16 4.72 4.80
C ALA A 114 -7.97 5.48 4.21
N ARG A 115 -7.72 6.69 4.70
CA ARG A 115 -6.64 7.55 4.21
C ARG A 115 -5.56 7.76 5.27
N PHE A 116 -4.32 7.62 4.85
CA PHE A 116 -3.16 7.78 5.74
C PHE A 116 -2.13 8.72 5.15
#